data_02c3044c940af546239c6e475a1914cf
#
_entry.id   02c3044c940af546239c6e475a1914cf
#
_cell.length_a   1.000
_cell.length_b   1.000
_cell.length_c   1.000
_cell.angle_alpha   90.00
_cell.angle_beta   90.00
_cell.angle_gamma   90.00
#
_symmetry.space_group_name_H-M   'P 1'
#
loop_
_entity.id
_entity.type
_entity.pdbx_description
1 polymer ?
#
loop_
_entity_poly.entity_id
_entity_poly.type
_entity_poly.pdbx_seq_one_letter_code
_entity_poly.pdbx_strand_id
1 'polypeptide(L)'
;MTQITIVDSRSRRVEATPDPGRETFLIDPERLPEALGWELKPSGLCQESTCVPVPDMAALRVGGQLDLVAVARALGRPSVVDLDAGLLAVALPAELRRRALEDLRAPEFELPDLDGNPHRLDEWAGLKKALVTFSSWCGCRYDLPGWQALHDELQSEGFTVVAVAIDHSADDVRPWIDGISMPVLYDPQHVLTESYAISNVPTVVWIDEVDTIVRPNGVAHGSDTFADFTGVESAPHLDEIRRWARDGDIPVTEDEARTAVGDLTEDEVLARLHFRVAAEAHRQGLGEVTKRHVTRASELAPDYFTIWRAGMPLVGEDPFGDAMLAKYDEWKQKGMPYHGLPAVKSTEAIT
;
A
#
# COMPACT_ATOMS: atom_id res chain seq x y z
N MET A 1 13.59 -6.66 -29.61
CA MET A 1 12.62 -6.04 -28.68
C MET A 1 11.62 -7.10 -28.28
N THR A 2 11.27 -7.14 -27.02
CA THR A 2 10.27 -8.03 -26.44
C THR A 2 9.24 -7.20 -25.69
N GLN A 3 8.02 -7.70 -25.55
CA GLN A 3 7.03 -7.05 -24.70
C GLN A 3 7.38 -7.33 -23.24
N ILE A 4 7.48 -6.28 -22.43
CA ILE A 4 7.68 -6.35 -20.99
C ILE A 4 6.48 -5.75 -20.25
N THR A 5 6.33 -6.10 -18.98
CA THR A 5 5.35 -5.47 -18.09
C THR A 5 6.05 -4.60 -17.05
N ILE A 6 5.65 -3.35 -16.97
CA ILE A 6 6.08 -2.40 -15.94
C ILE A 6 4.97 -2.26 -14.91
N VAL A 7 5.30 -2.43 -13.64
CA VAL A 7 4.37 -2.36 -12.52
C VAL A 7 4.78 -1.21 -11.59
N ASP A 8 3.97 -0.16 -11.55
CA ASP A 8 4.07 0.92 -10.56
C ASP A 8 2.71 1.09 -9.85
N SER A 9 2.03 2.23 -9.99
CA SER A 9 0.65 2.38 -9.54
C SER A 9 -0.36 1.56 -10.36
N ARG A 10 0.06 1.06 -11.51
CA ARG A 10 -0.71 0.19 -12.42
C ARG A 10 0.25 -0.67 -13.25
N SER A 11 -0.28 -1.71 -13.91
CA SER A 11 0.50 -2.53 -14.85
C SER A 11 0.38 -1.96 -16.26
N ARG A 12 1.51 -1.83 -16.96
CA ARG A 12 1.59 -1.38 -18.36
C ARG A 12 2.46 -2.31 -19.16
N ARG A 13 2.12 -2.55 -20.40
CA ARG A 13 2.93 -3.34 -21.34
C ARG A 13 3.58 -2.43 -22.36
N VAL A 14 4.89 -2.58 -22.53
CA VAL A 14 5.70 -1.80 -23.46
C VAL A 14 6.74 -2.67 -24.14
N GLU A 15 7.11 -2.34 -25.37
CA GLU A 15 8.23 -3.01 -26.05
C GLU A 15 9.56 -2.47 -25.57
N ALA A 16 10.45 -3.36 -25.16
CA ALA A 16 11.79 -3.03 -24.67
C ALA A 16 12.82 -4.07 -25.11
N THR A 17 14.08 -3.75 -24.96
CA THR A 17 15.22 -4.65 -25.20
C THR A 17 15.85 -4.98 -23.86
N PRO A 18 15.92 -6.25 -23.42
CA PRO A 18 16.63 -6.61 -22.21
C PRO A 18 18.14 -6.37 -22.37
N ASP A 19 18.76 -5.81 -21.35
CA ASP A 19 20.25 -5.65 -21.25
C ASP A 19 20.72 -6.38 -19.98
N PRO A 20 21.14 -7.66 -20.09
CA PRO A 20 21.63 -8.44 -18.96
C PRO A 20 22.93 -7.87 -18.33
N GLY A 21 23.75 -7.17 -19.09
CA GLY A 21 24.98 -6.59 -18.58
C GLY A 21 24.75 -5.42 -17.64
N ARG A 22 23.57 -4.79 -17.70
CA ARG A 22 23.16 -3.66 -16.85
C ARG A 22 21.99 -4.00 -15.94
N GLU A 23 21.43 -5.20 -16.05
CA GLU A 23 20.24 -5.62 -15.32
C GLU A 23 19.06 -4.64 -15.51
N THR A 24 18.78 -4.28 -16.77
CA THR A 24 17.77 -3.29 -17.13
C THR A 24 17.04 -3.64 -18.43
N PHE A 25 16.00 -2.88 -18.74
CA PHE A 25 15.36 -2.85 -20.04
C PHE A 25 15.64 -1.51 -20.72
N LEU A 26 15.95 -1.56 -22.01
CA LEU A 26 16.19 -0.41 -22.87
C LEU A 26 14.96 -0.12 -23.70
N ILE A 27 14.50 1.13 -23.74
CA ILE A 27 13.37 1.57 -24.54
C ILE A 27 13.71 2.72 -25.48
N ASP A 28 12.96 2.87 -26.54
CA ASP A 28 12.98 4.09 -27.35
C ASP A 28 12.53 5.28 -26.49
N PRO A 29 13.23 6.43 -26.53
CA PRO A 29 12.85 7.63 -25.78
C PRO A 29 11.40 8.09 -26.00
N GLU A 30 10.83 7.87 -27.18
CA GLU A 30 9.45 8.22 -27.50
C GLU A 30 8.42 7.37 -26.73
N ARG A 31 8.82 6.20 -26.20
CA ARG A 31 7.98 5.31 -25.41
C ARG A 31 8.03 5.58 -23.91
N LEU A 32 8.86 6.50 -23.46
CA LEU A 32 8.96 6.80 -22.02
C LEU A 32 7.63 7.26 -21.39
N PRO A 33 6.78 8.07 -22.07
CA PRO A 33 5.45 8.40 -21.56
C PRO A 33 4.55 7.18 -21.36
N GLU A 34 4.57 6.22 -22.29
CA GLU A 34 3.83 4.97 -22.18
C GLU A 34 4.37 4.11 -21.01
N ALA A 35 5.70 4.04 -20.86
CA ALA A 35 6.37 3.20 -19.87
C ALA A 35 6.22 3.72 -18.44
N LEU A 36 6.57 4.97 -18.18
CA LEU A 36 6.65 5.54 -16.83
C LEU A 36 5.81 6.81 -16.63
N GLY A 37 5.14 7.31 -17.66
CA GLY A 37 4.35 8.54 -17.59
C GLY A 37 5.18 9.83 -17.65
N TRP A 38 6.48 9.74 -18.01
CA TRP A 38 7.40 10.86 -18.09
C TRP A 38 7.89 11.10 -19.50
N GLU A 39 8.24 12.34 -19.82
CA GLU A 39 8.87 12.74 -21.09
C GLU A 39 10.31 13.20 -20.84
N LEU A 40 11.21 12.85 -21.75
CA LEU A 40 12.57 13.36 -21.71
C LEU A 40 12.66 14.66 -22.51
N LYS A 41 12.84 15.80 -21.80
CA LYS A 41 12.98 17.15 -22.36
C LYS A 41 14.38 17.73 -22.10
N PRO A 42 14.79 18.81 -22.77
CA PRO A 42 16.07 19.47 -22.47
C PRO A 42 16.21 19.92 -21.02
N SER A 43 15.10 20.17 -20.32
CA SER A 43 15.06 20.54 -18.90
C SER A 43 15.16 19.35 -17.93
N GLY A 44 15.09 18.11 -18.43
CA GLY A 44 15.12 16.90 -17.61
C GLY A 44 13.98 15.93 -17.93
N LEU A 45 13.60 15.13 -16.94
CA LEU A 45 12.45 14.24 -16.99
C LEU A 45 11.21 15.04 -16.54
N CYS A 46 10.20 15.17 -17.41
CA CYS A 46 9.03 16.00 -17.17
C CYS A 46 7.73 15.20 -17.21
N GLN A 47 6.83 15.49 -16.29
CA GLN A 47 5.47 14.98 -16.26
C GLN A 47 4.53 16.19 -15.99
N GLU A 48 3.59 16.44 -16.90
CA GLU A 48 2.71 17.62 -16.84
C GLU A 48 3.49 18.93 -16.65
N SER A 49 3.29 19.63 -15.53
CA SER A 49 3.99 20.86 -15.18
C SER A 49 5.26 20.65 -14.35
N THR A 50 5.54 19.44 -13.92
CA THR A 50 6.69 19.10 -13.07
C THR A 50 7.85 18.57 -13.91
N CYS A 51 9.06 19.10 -13.70
CA CYS A 51 10.29 18.60 -14.32
C CYS A 51 11.34 18.29 -13.23
N VAL A 52 11.92 17.11 -13.30
CA VAL A 52 13.08 16.70 -12.51
C VAL A 52 14.33 16.95 -13.33
N PRO A 53 15.22 17.89 -12.95
CA PRO A 53 16.45 18.13 -13.66
C PRO A 53 17.36 16.90 -13.62
N VAL A 54 17.94 16.55 -14.75
CA VAL A 54 18.92 15.45 -14.86
C VAL A 54 20.28 16.02 -15.24
N PRO A 55 21.23 16.10 -14.29
CA PRO A 55 22.55 16.69 -14.55
C PRO A 55 23.35 16.00 -15.65
N ASP A 56 23.22 14.67 -15.74
CA ASP A 56 23.88 13.86 -16.77
C ASP A 56 22.83 13.08 -17.59
N MET A 57 22.37 13.70 -18.64
CA MET A 57 21.42 13.10 -19.58
C MET A 57 22.02 11.91 -20.37
N ALA A 58 23.36 11.85 -20.47
CA ALA A 58 24.02 10.75 -21.16
C ALA A 58 23.99 9.47 -20.32
N ALA A 59 24.00 9.59 -18.98
CA ALA A 59 23.89 8.46 -18.07
C ALA A 59 22.56 7.70 -18.17
N LEU A 60 21.50 8.33 -18.70
CA LEU A 60 20.21 7.69 -18.93
C LEU A 60 20.18 6.87 -20.24
N ARG A 61 21.23 6.90 -21.07
CA ARG A 61 21.22 6.38 -22.42
C ARG A 61 22.22 5.26 -22.65
N VAL A 62 21.82 4.30 -23.45
CA VAL A 62 22.64 3.23 -23.99
C VAL A 62 22.39 3.13 -25.49
N GLY A 63 23.34 3.48 -26.33
CA GLY A 63 23.21 3.39 -27.78
C GLY A 63 21.99 4.11 -28.38
N GLY A 64 21.57 5.23 -27.77
CA GLY A 64 20.41 6.00 -28.23
C GLY A 64 19.10 5.63 -27.55
N GLN A 65 18.97 4.46 -26.94
CA GLN A 65 17.82 4.04 -26.10
C GLN A 65 17.96 4.54 -24.66
N LEU A 66 16.86 4.57 -23.92
CA LEU A 66 16.83 4.91 -22.48
C LEU A 66 16.93 3.64 -21.64
N ASP A 67 17.75 3.69 -20.63
CA ASP A 67 17.84 2.70 -19.56
C ASP A 67 16.75 2.97 -18.52
N LEU A 68 15.74 2.08 -18.41
CA LEU A 68 14.59 2.28 -17.53
C LEU A 68 14.97 2.32 -16.06
N VAL A 69 15.95 1.53 -15.62
CA VAL A 69 16.42 1.54 -14.23
C VAL A 69 17.17 2.86 -13.94
N ALA A 70 17.97 3.35 -14.88
CA ALA A 70 18.65 4.64 -14.74
C ALA A 70 17.63 5.80 -14.69
N VAL A 71 16.59 5.76 -15.52
CA VAL A 71 15.47 6.74 -15.50
C VAL A 71 14.73 6.68 -14.18
N ALA A 72 14.33 5.50 -13.69
CA ALA A 72 13.65 5.34 -12.41
C ALA A 72 14.52 5.90 -11.26
N ARG A 73 15.81 5.59 -11.25
CA ARG A 73 16.77 6.12 -10.26
C ARG A 73 16.88 7.64 -10.32
N ALA A 74 16.93 8.24 -11.51
CA ALA A 74 16.98 9.69 -11.66
C ALA A 74 15.70 10.38 -11.15
N LEU A 75 14.56 9.67 -11.15
CA LEU A 75 13.28 10.09 -10.56
C LEU A 75 13.20 9.82 -9.04
N GLY A 76 14.26 9.29 -8.40
CA GLY A 76 14.21 8.89 -6.99
C GLY A 76 13.29 7.71 -6.71
N ARG A 77 13.08 6.84 -7.71
CA ARG A 77 12.19 5.68 -7.64
C ARG A 77 12.99 4.38 -7.67
N PRO A 78 13.14 3.68 -6.55
CA PRO A 78 13.71 2.33 -6.53
C PRO A 78 13.00 1.38 -7.50
N SER A 79 13.70 0.38 -8.00
CA SER A 79 13.14 -0.58 -8.95
C SER A 79 13.71 -1.98 -8.77
N VAL A 80 12.92 -2.99 -9.15
CA VAL A 80 13.30 -4.40 -9.22
C VAL A 80 13.01 -4.92 -10.61
N VAL A 81 14.01 -5.58 -11.21
CA VAL A 81 13.95 -6.14 -12.57
C VAL A 81 13.99 -7.66 -12.50
N ASP A 82 13.14 -8.31 -13.27
CA ASP A 82 13.26 -9.71 -13.65
C ASP A 82 13.32 -9.81 -15.17
N LEU A 83 14.54 -9.96 -15.70
CA LEU A 83 14.78 -9.97 -17.14
C LEU A 83 14.17 -11.19 -17.82
N ASP A 84 14.22 -12.36 -17.17
CA ASP A 84 13.72 -13.62 -17.72
C ASP A 84 12.19 -13.60 -17.83
N ALA A 85 11.52 -12.99 -16.85
CA ALA A 85 10.08 -12.84 -16.84
C ALA A 85 9.58 -11.61 -17.64
N GLY A 86 10.48 -10.72 -18.04
CA GLY A 86 10.10 -9.46 -18.70
C GLY A 86 9.34 -8.51 -17.77
N LEU A 87 9.72 -8.45 -16.46
CA LEU A 87 9.04 -7.66 -15.45
C LEU A 87 9.94 -6.56 -14.88
N LEU A 88 9.38 -5.37 -14.69
CA LEU A 88 10.01 -4.25 -14.00
C LEU A 88 9.01 -3.65 -13.00
N ALA A 89 9.28 -3.74 -11.71
CA ALA A 89 8.54 -3.01 -10.69
C ALA A 89 9.25 -1.71 -10.32
N VAL A 90 8.50 -0.62 -10.15
CA VAL A 90 9.02 0.72 -9.82
C VAL A 90 8.23 1.28 -8.65
N ALA A 91 8.95 1.72 -7.60
CA ALA A 91 8.38 2.31 -6.39
C ALA A 91 7.85 3.73 -6.62
N LEU A 92 7.08 4.24 -5.66
CA LEU A 92 6.78 5.66 -5.56
C LEU A 92 8.05 6.47 -5.23
N PRO A 93 8.11 7.77 -5.57
CA PRO A 93 9.21 8.62 -5.16
C PRO A 93 9.29 8.71 -3.63
N ALA A 94 10.38 8.17 -3.05
CA ALA A 94 10.57 8.12 -1.60
C ALA A 94 10.47 9.50 -0.92
N GLU A 95 11.03 10.53 -1.57
CA GLU A 95 10.99 11.89 -1.05
C GLU A 95 9.57 12.47 -0.93
N LEU A 96 8.69 12.19 -1.92
CA LEU A 96 7.30 12.65 -1.86
C LEU A 96 6.53 11.97 -0.73
N ARG A 97 6.71 10.65 -0.56
CA ARG A 97 6.11 9.89 0.53
C ARG A 97 6.57 10.40 1.89
N ARG A 98 7.89 10.55 2.07
CA ARG A 98 8.47 10.99 3.34
C ARG A 98 7.96 12.38 3.74
N ARG A 99 7.94 13.34 2.83
CA ARG A 99 7.41 14.70 3.11
C ARG A 99 5.95 14.66 3.49
N ALA A 100 5.13 13.90 2.77
CA ALA A 100 3.72 13.80 3.06
C ALA A 100 3.48 13.26 4.48
N LEU A 101 4.22 12.22 4.90
CA LEU A 101 4.11 11.64 6.22
C LEU A 101 4.70 12.55 7.32
N GLU A 102 5.85 13.17 7.09
CA GLU A 102 6.50 14.08 8.06
C GLU A 102 5.63 15.32 8.33
N ASP A 103 4.95 15.84 7.32
CA ASP A 103 4.04 16.99 7.45
C ASP A 103 2.64 16.59 7.94
N LEU A 104 2.38 15.31 8.23
CA LEU A 104 1.08 14.73 8.57
C LEU A 104 0.01 14.99 7.51
N ARG A 105 0.41 15.23 6.28
CA ARG A 105 -0.52 15.40 5.18
C ARG A 105 -0.80 14.07 4.52
N ALA A 106 -2.08 13.73 4.42
CA ALA A 106 -2.51 12.48 3.80
C ALA A 106 -2.00 12.40 2.36
N PRO A 107 -1.20 11.37 2.01
CA PRO A 107 -0.76 11.14 0.64
C PRO A 107 -1.94 10.99 -0.30
N GLU A 108 -1.90 11.73 -1.40
CA GLU A 108 -2.86 11.60 -2.50
C GLU A 108 -2.80 10.20 -3.10
N PHE A 109 -3.95 9.65 -3.46
CA PHE A 109 -4.05 8.40 -4.19
C PHE A 109 -5.16 8.46 -5.24
N GLU A 110 -5.04 7.61 -6.25
CA GLU A 110 -6.10 7.27 -7.18
C GLU A 110 -6.17 5.74 -7.24
N LEU A 111 -7.25 5.18 -6.73
CA LEU A 111 -7.49 3.73 -6.69
C LEU A 111 -8.85 3.41 -7.34
N PRO A 112 -8.99 2.29 -8.05
CA PRO A 112 -10.29 1.84 -8.52
C PRO A 112 -11.15 1.30 -7.36
N ASP A 113 -12.46 1.31 -7.53
CA ASP A 113 -13.34 0.39 -6.83
C ASP A 113 -13.24 -1.03 -7.44
N LEU A 114 -14.05 -1.97 -6.94
CA LEU A 114 -14.06 -3.34 -7.48
C LEU A 114 -14.66 -3.45 -8.88
N ASP A 115 -15.33 -2.43 -9.37
CA ASP A 115 -15.90 -2.36 -10.72
C ASP A 115 -14.99 -1.60 -11.71
N GLY A 116 -13.84 -1.07 -11.21
CA GLY A 116 -12.83 -0.40 -11.99
C GLY A 116 -13.04 1.11 -12.14
N ASN A 117 -14.01 1.71 -11.41
CA ASN A 117 -14.18 3.15 -11.41
C ASN A 117 -13.08 3.81 -10.55
N PRO A 118 -12.37 4.83 -11.05
CA PRO A 118 -11.32 5.49 -10.28
C PRO A 118 -11.90 6.38 -9.19
N HIS A 119 -11.30 6.34 -8.01
CA HIS A 119 -11.60 7.18 -6.86
C HIS A 119 -10.35 7.85 -6.32
N ARG A 120 -10.49 9.07 -5.84
CA ARG A 120 -9.40 9.89 -5.32
C ARG A 120 -9.71 10.38 -3.91
N LEU A 121 -8.67 10.68 -3.13
CA LEU A 121 -8.84 11.18 -1.77
C LEU A 121 -9.70 12.47 -1.72
N ASP A 122 -9.57 13.36 -2.70
CA ASP A 122 -10.29 14.63 -2.79
C ASP A 122 -11.82 14.49 -3.00
N GLU A 123 -12.33 13.31 -3.36
CA GLU A 123 -13.78 13.04 -3.40
C GLU A 123 -14.44 13.16 -2.03
N TRP A 124 -13.67 12.95 -0.96
CA TRP A 124 -14.13 13.08 0.44
C TRP A 124 -13.61 14.35 1.11
N ALA A 125 -13.22 15.38 0.33
CA ALA A 125 -12.80 16.67 0.86
C ALA A 125 -13.91 17.29 1.74
N GLY A 126 -13.53 17.85 2.88
CA GLY A 126 -14.48 18.39 3.85
C GLY A 126 -15.14 17.37 4.77
N LEU A 127 -14.84 16.08 4.62
CA LEU A 127 -15.27 15.03 5.54
C LEU A 127 -14.09 14.55 6.42
N LYS A 128 -14.39 14.12 7.64
CA LYS A 128 -13.49 13.28 8.42
C LYS A 128 -13.50 11.86 7.84
N LYS A 129 -12.33 11.26 7.71
CA LYS A 129 -12.17 9.96 7.03
C LYS A 129 -11.47 8.96 7.95
N ALA A 130 -12.08 7.80 8.19
CA ALA A 130 -11.38 6.61 8.67
C ALA A 130 -10.98 5.76 7.45
N LEU A 131 -9.69 5.79 7.09
CA LEU A 131 -9.12 4.97 6.03
C LEU A 131 -8.76 3.61 6.63
N VAL A 132 -9.44 2.54 6.19
CA VAL A 132 -9.33 1.19 6.76
C VAL A 132 -8.77 0.22 5.71
N THR A 133 -7.59 -0.35 5.94
CA THR A 133 -7.08 -1.41 5.06
C THR A 133 -7.51 -2.79 5.54
N PHE A 134 -7.90 -3.64 4.61
CA PHE A 134 -8.29 -5.03 4.87
C PHE A 134 -7.91 -5.95 3.73
N SER A 135 -8.14 -7.26 3.91
CA SER A 135 -7.98 -8.24 2.83
C SER A 135 -8.83 -9.49 3.06
N SER A 136 -9.16 -10.21 1.99
CA SER A 136 -9.87 -11.49 2.01
C SER A 136 -9.06 -12.61 2.71
N TRP A 137 -7.73 -12.55 2.63
CA TRP A 137 -6.82 -13.49 3.30
C TRP A 137 -6.54 -13.12 4.77
N CYS A 138 -7.18 -12.07 5.31
CA CYS A 138 -7.10 -11.66 6.71
C CYS A 138 -8.46 -11.85 7.41
N GLY A 139 -8.45 -12.19 8.71
CA GLY A 139 -9.65 -12.21 9.55
C GLY A 139 -10.39 -10.86 9.60
N CYS A 140 -9.70 -9.77 9.33
CA CYS A 140 -10.27 -8.41 9.27
C CYS A 140 -11.39 -8.21 8.23
N ARG A 141 -11.56 -9.13 7.27
CA ARG A 141 -12.72 -9.15 6.38
C ARG A 141 -14.06 -9.27 7.12
N TYR A 142 -14.06 -9.89 8.29
CA TYR A 142 -15.25 -10.01 9.15
C TYR A 142 -15.55 -8.73 9.92
N ASP A 143 -14.66 -7.73 9.88
CA ASP A 143 -14.86 -6.43 10.51
C ASP A 143 -15.68 -5.46 9.63
N LEU A 144 -15.86 -5.75 8.33
CA LEU A 144 -16.55 -4.88 7.39
C LEU A 144 -17.98 -4.50 7.82
N PRO A 145 -18.83 -5.41 8.36
CA PRO A 145 -20.13 -5.01 8.86
C PRO A 145 -20.08 -4.01 10.02
N GLY A 146 -19.07 -4.10 10.90
CA GLY A 146 -18.87 -3.15 11.99
C GLY A 146 -18.43 -1.77 11.49
N TRP A 147 -17.53 -1.73 10.50
CA TRP A 147 -17.16 -0.49 9.81
C TRP A 147 -18.33 0.13 9.05
N GLN A 148 -19.17 -0.69 8.40
CA GLN A 148 -20.40 -0.23 7.75
C GLN A 148 -21.36 0.40 8.76
N ALA A 149 -21.57 -0.26 9.91
CA ALA A 149 -22.46 0.26 10.96
C ALA A 149 -21.95 1.63 11.49
N LEU A 150 -20.64 1.78 11.67
CA LEU A 150 -20.03 3.06 12.07
C LEU A 150 -20.19 4.13 10.99
N HIS A 151 -20.02 3.76 9.72
CA HIS A 151 -20.24 4.66 8.58
C HIS A 151 -21.69 5.16 8.56
N ASP A 152 -22.68 4.25 8.67
CA ASP A 152 -24.11 4.58 8.66
C ASP A 152 -24.49 5.47 9.85
N GLU A 153 -23.88 5.24 11.02
CA GLU A 153 -24.10 6.04 12.23
C GLU A 153 -23.60 7.49 12.06
N LEU A 154 -22.43 7.68 11.42
CA LEU A 154 -21.71 8.96 11.46
C LEU A 154 -21.74 9.75 10.14
N GLN A 155 -22.21 9.17 9.01
CA GLN A 155 -22.17 9.85 7.70
C GLN A 155 -22.91 11.19 7.67
N SER A 156 -24.01 11.32 8.43
CA SER A 156 -24.73 12.59 8.54
C SER A 156 -24.01 13.65 9.38
N GLU A 157 -22.93 13.28 10.07
CA GLU A 157 -22.12 14.13 10.93
C GLU A 157 -20.81 14.59 10.24
N GLY A 158 -20.71 14.43 8.91
CA GLY A 158 -19.53 14.82 8.13
C GLY A 158 -18.37 13.82 8.24
N PHE A 159 -18.68 12.53 8.40
CA PHE A 159 -17.69 11.46 8.53
C PHE A 159 -17.91 10.38 7.46
N THR A 160 -16.86 9.71 7.06
CA THR A 160 -16.91 8.53 6.19
C THR A 160 -15.88 7.48 6.60
N VAL A 161 -16.20 6.21 6.38
CA VAL A 161 -15.22 5.13 6.33
C VAL A 161 -14.87 4.89 4.87
N VAL A 162 -13.59 4.82 4.54
CA VAL A 162 -13.07 4.42 3.23
C VAL A 162 -12.29 3.14 3.44
N ALA A 163 -12.86 2.01 3.04
CA ALA A 163 -12.21 0.71 3.13
C ALA A 163 -11.34 0.47 1.88
N VAL A 164 -10.15 -0.12 2.06
CA VAL A 164 -9.22 -0.41 0.97
C VAL A 164 -8.79 -1.87 1.04
N ALA A 165 -9.21 -2.65 0.06
CA ALA A 165 -8.81 -4.04 -0.10
C ALA A 165 -7.42 -4.11 -0.75
N ILE A 166 -6.48 -4.85 -0.12
CA ILE A 166 -5.11 -5.02 -0.62
C ILE A 166 -4.88 -6.41 -1.24
N ASP A 167 -5.93 -7.02 -1.73
CA ASP A 167 -5.89 -8.32 -2.40
C ASP A 167 -5.26 -8.21 -3.79
N HIS A 168 -4.74 -9.31 -4.31
CA HIS A 168 -4.23 -9.39 -5.67
C HIS A 168 -5.31 -9.61 -6.74
N SER A 169 -6.52 -10.03 -6.31
CA SER A 169 -7.70 -10.27 -7.15
C SER A 169 -8.95 -9.62 -6.55
N ALA A 170 -9.69 -8.86 -7.36
CA ALA A 170 -10.98 -8.29 -6.96
C ALA A 170 -12.03 -9.38 -6.67
N ASP A 171 -11.94 -10.53 -7.36
CA ASP A 171 -12.89 -11.64 -7.19
C ASP A 171 -12.79 -12.27 -5.79
N ASP A 172 -11.62 -12.20 -5.14
CA ASP A 172 -11.45 -12.69 -3.77
C ASP A 172 -12.11 -11.75 -2.74
N VAL A 173 -12.28 -10.48 -3.09
CA VAL A 173 -12.89 -9.44 -2.23
C VAL A 173 -14.42 -9.42 -2.36
N ARG A 174 -14.96 -9.61 -3.58
CA ARG A 174 -16.39 -9.48 -3.88
C ARG A 174 -17.33 -10.23 -2.93
N PRO A 175 -17.04 -11.48 -2.47
CA PRO A 175 -17.93 -12.19 -1.54
C PRO A 175 -18.06 -11.51 -0.16
N TRP A 176 -17.16 -10.61 0.20
CA TRP A 176 -17.10 -9.99 1.53
C TRP A 176 -17.76 -8.62 1.60
N ILE A 177 -18.11 -8.02 0.46
CA ILE A 177 -18.72 -6.70 0.39
C ILE A 177 -20.21 -6.69 0.12
N ASP A 178 -20.86 -7.85 0.14
CA ASP A 178 -22.31 -7.94 -0.01
C ASP A 178 -23.01 -7.20 1.15
N GLY A 179 -23.89 -6.27 0.80
CA GLY A 179 -24.56 -5.39 1.77
C GLY A 179 -23.71 -4.23 2.32
N ILE A 180 -22.48 -4.03 1.81
CA ILE A 180 -21.61 -2.89 2.14
C ILE A 180 -21.91 -1.74 1.18
N SER A 181 -22.20 -0.55 1.71
CA SER A 181 -22.47 0.68 0.95
C SER A 181 -21.44 1.79 1.18
N MET A 182 -20.61 1.68 2.22
CA MET A 182 -19.45 2.55 2.38
C MET A 182 -18.47 2.37 1.20
N PRO A 183 -17.66 3.39 0.84
CA PRO A 183 -16.64 3.25 -0.19
C PRO A 183 -15.69 2.07 0.06
N VAL A 184 -15.56 1.18 -0.94
CA VAL A 184 -14.60 0.06 -0.93
C VAL A 184 -13.71 0.17 -2.15
N LEU A 185 -12.44 0.51 -1.93
CA LEU A 185 -11.42 0.65 -2.95
C LEU A 185 -10.57 -0.61 -3.06
N TYR A 186 -9.85 -0.73 -4.15
CA TYR A 186 -9.03 -1.89 -4.48
C TYR A 186 -7.59 -1.47 -4.83
N ASP A 187 -6.61 -1.95 -4.05
CA ASP A 187 -5.18 -1.62 -4.20
C ASP A 187 -4.32 -2.87 -4.50
N PRO A 188 -4.46 -3.48 -5.69
CA PRO A 188 -3.72 -4.70 -6.04
C PRO A 188 -2.21 -4.50 -6.21
N GLN A 189 -1.76 -3.26 -6.29
CA GLN A 189 -0.35 -2.91 -6.44
C GLN A 189 0.27 -2.41 -5.12
N HIS A 190 -0.49 -2.39 -4.02
CA HIS A 190 -0.05 -1.90 -2.72
C HIS A 190 0.52 -0.47 -2.79
N VAL A 191 -0.10 0.39 -3.60
CA VAL A 191 0.28 1.80 -3.78
C VAL A 191 -0.04 2.60 -2.53
N LEU A 192 -1.26 2.44 -2.00
CA LEU A 192 -1.70 3.11 -0.79
C LEU A 192 -0.90 2.62 0.41
N THR A 193 -0.67 1.30 0.53
CA THR A 193 0.14 0.76 1.63
C THR A 193 1.59 1.25 1.57
N GLU A 194 2.13 1.52 0.39
CA GLU A 194 3.44 2.16 0.24
C GLU A 194 3.40 3.63 0.64
N SER A 195 2.42 4.42 0.14
CA SER A 195 2.33 5.86 0.41
C SER A 195 2.13 6.19 1.88
N TYR A 196 1.37 5.36 2.60
CA TYR A 196 1.07 5.51 4.02
C TYR A 196 1.98 4.66 4.93
N ALA A 197 3.02 4.02 4.39
CA ALA A 197 3.93 3.12 5.11
C ALA A 197 3.20 2.04 5.94
N ILE A 198 2.14 1.45 5.40
CA ILE A 198 1.32 0.43 6.10
C ILE A 198 2.01 -0.93 6.01
N SER A 199 2.33 -1.53 7.16
CA SER A 199 3.02 -2.82 7.26
C SER A 199 2.13 -3.98 7.69
N ASN A 200 0.92 -3.69 8.19
CA ASN A 200 -0.01 -4.67 8.72
C ASN A 200 -1.45 -4.43 8.22
N VAL A 201 -2.31 -5.44 8.33
CA VAL A 201 -3.77 -5.35 8.17
C VAL A 201 -4.45 -6.09 9.32
N PRO A 202 -5.53 -5.52 9.89
CA PRO A 202 -6.11 -4.23 9.55
C PRO A 202 -5.25 -3.07 10.04
N THR A 203 -5.24 -1.98 9.28
CA THR A 203 -4.68 -0.69 9.72
C THR A 203 -5.72 0.39 9.47
N VAL A 204 -5.86 1.30 10.43
CA VAL A 204 -6.76 2.45 10.35
C VAL A 204 -5.95 3.73 10.48
N VAL A 205 -6.23 4.68 9.59
CA VAL A 205 -5.67 6.04 9.61
C VAL A 205 -6.82 7.04 9.69
N TRP A 206 -6.74 8.03 10.59
CA TRP A 206 -7.74 9.09 10.66
C TRP A 206 -7.24 10.33 9.94
N ILE A 207 -8.05 10.83 9.04
CA ILE A 207 -7.75 11.98 8.18
C ILE A 207 -8.86 13.00 8.36
N ASP A 208 -8.52 14.24 8.70
CA ASP A 208 -9.49 15.30 8.93
C ASP A 208 -10.08 15.91 7.63
N GLU A 209 -10.89 16.95 7.78
CA GLU A 209 -11.61 17.62 6.71
C GLU A 209 -10.70 18.35 5.70
N VAL A 210 -9.44 18.61 6.09
CA VAL A 210 -8.44 19.30 5.26
C VAL A 210 -7.26 18.38 4.87
N ASP A 211 -7.49 17.07 4.96
CA ASP A 211 -6.55 16.01 4.62
C ASP A 211 -5.29 15.97 5.50
N THR A 212 -5.41 16.35 6.78
CA THR A 212 -4.37 16.15 7.78
C THR A 212 -4.53 14.76 8.43
N ILE A 213 -3.46 14.01 8.56
CA ILE A 213 -3.44 12.78 9.36
C ILE A 213 -3.45 13.17 10.85
N VAL A 214 -4.60 13.05 11.49
CA VAL A 214 -4.76 13.35 12.92
C VAL A 214 -4.48 12.14 13.82
N ARG A 215 -4.61 10.92 13.28
CA ARG A 215 -4.16 9.68 13.92
C ARG A 215 -3.52 8.79 12.85
N PRO A 216 -2.21 8.59 12.91
CA PRO A 216 -1.50 7.74 11.94
C PRO A 216 -1.85 6.27 12.10
N ASN A 217 -1.21 5.41 11.32
CA ASN A 217 -1.41 3.98 11.28
C ASN A 217 -1.60 3.39 12.67
N GLY A 218 -2.66 2.62 12.86
CA GLY A 218 -2.92 1.89 14.09
C GLY A 218 -3.75 0.64 13.81
N VAL A 219 -3.49 -0.44 14.52
CA VAL A 219 -4.30 -1.66 14.44
C VAL A 219 -5.63 -1.42 15.16
N ALA A 220 -6.74 -1.60 14.45
CA ALA A 220 -8.08 -1.54 15.02
C ALA A 220 -9.04 -2.44 14.25
N HIS A 221 -10.05 -2.91 14.95
CA HIS A 221 -11.04 -3.84 14.44
C HIS A 221 -12.44 -3.20 14.45
N GLY A 222 -13.27 -3.56 13.45
CA GLY A 222 -14.68 -3.15 13.38
C GLY A 222 -15.59 -4.07 14.18
N SER A 223 -15.08 -5.21 14.67
CA SER A 223 -15.83 -6.20 15.44
C SER A 223 -14.95 -6.95 16.43
N ASP A 224 -15.55 -7.66 17.37
CA ASP A 224 -14.84 -8.50 18.34
C ASP A 224 -14.69 -9.96 17.89
N THR A 225 -14.91 -10.26 16.60
CA THR A 225 -14.86 -11.63 16.07
C THR A 225 -13.53 -12.33 16.39
N PHE A 226 -12.42 -11.61 16.44
CA PHE A 226 -11.10 -12.14 16.77
C PHE A 226 -10.48 -11.52 18.02
N ALA A 227 -11.27 -10.88 18.91
CA ALA A 227 -10.76 -10.24 20.11
C ALA A 227 -9.98 -11.22 21.01
N ASP A 228 -10.49 -12.44 21.21
CA ASP A 228 -9.80 -13.49 21.98
C ASP A 228 -8.43 -13.87 21.37
N PHE A 229 -8.31 -13.83 20.05
CA PHE A 229 -7.06 -14.18 19.35
C PHE A 229 -6.06 -13.04 19.33
N THR A 230 -6.54 -11.82 19.06
CA THR A 230 -5.69 -10.63 18.89
C THR A 230 -5.40 -9.92 20.21
N GLY A 231 -6.26 -10.08 21.21
CA GLY A 231 -6.23 -9.33 22.48
C GLY A 231 -6.68 -7.85 22.28
N VAL A 232 -7.37 -7.53 21.18
CA VAL A 232 -7.83 -6.17 20.86
C VAL A 232 -9.35 -6.18 20.69
N GLU A 233 -10.03 -5.45 21.55
CA GLU A 233 -11.48 -5.21 21.45
C GLU A 233 -11.76 -4.04 20.50
N SER A 234 -12.89 -4.06 19.79
CA SER A 234 -13.29 -3.04 18.84
C SER A 234 -13.83 -1.77 19.51
N ALA A 235 -14.60 -1.91 20.59
CA ALA A 235 -15.33 -0.82 21.22
C ALA A 235 -14.46 0.38 21.59
N PRO A 236 -13.28 0.25 22.24
CA PRO A 236 -12.47 1.41 22.65
C PRO A 236 -12.10 2.31 21.49
N HIS A 237 -11.66 1.73 20.36
CA HIS A 237 -11.27 2.48 19.18
C HIS A 237 -12.48 3.10 18.45
N LEU A 238 -13.58 2.36 18.32
CA LEU A 238 -14.82 2.86 17.71
C LEU A 238 -15.41 4.01 18.51
N ASP A 239 -15.32 3.97 19.85
CA ASP A 239 -15.77 5.07 20.72
C ASP A 239 -14.87 6.31 20.60
N GLU A 240 -13.57 6.13 20.41
CA GLU A 240 -12.67 7.24 20.09
C GLU A 240 -13.05 7.89 18.74
N ILE A 241 -13.34 7.11 17.70
CA ILE A 241 -13.80 7.63 16.41
C ILE A 241 -15.11 8.42 16.58
N ARG A 242 -16.08 7.91 17.36
CA ARG A 242 -17.34 8.62 17.65
C ARG A 242 -17.12 9.97 18.30
N ARG A 243 -16.27 10.04 19.31
CA ARG A 243 -15.89 11.32 19.98
C ARG A 243 -15.20 12.27 19.02
N TRP A 244 -14.25 11.76 18.23
CA TRP A 244 -13.60 12.58 17.21
C TRP A 244 -14.58 13.11 16.16
N ALA A 245 -15.47 12.27 15.66
CA ALA A 245 -16.45 12.66 14.65
C ALA A 245 -17.40 13.77 15.18
N ARG A 246 -17.92 13.61 16.42
CA ARG A 246 -18.94 14.49 17.01
C ARG A 246 -18.38 15.72 17.69
N ASP A 247 -17.33 15.52 18.47
CA ASP A 247 -16.82 16.52 19.40
C ASP A 247 -15.47 17.09 18.95
N GLY A 248 -14.83 16.50 17.93
CA GLY A 248 -13.48 16.88 17.50
C GLY A 248 -12.38 16.38 18.43
N ASP A 249 -12.70 15.46 19.38
CA ASP A 249 -11.76 14.94 20.36
C ASP A 249 -10.77 13.97 19.69
N ILE A 250 -9.51 14.38 19.60
CA ILE A 250 -8.42 13.60 19.02
C ILE A 250 -7.60 13.02 20.17
N PRO A 251 -7.55 11.67 20.34
CA PRO A 251 -6.88 11.04 21.48
C PRO A 251 -5.34 11.04 21.39
N VAL A 252 -4.79 11.58 20.31
CA VAL A 252 -3.35 11.61 20.01
C VAL A 252 -2.94 13.05 19.79
N THR A 253 -1.86 13.48 20.45
CA THR A 253 -1.27 14.80 20.20
C THR A 253 -0.53 14.82 18.85
N GLU A 254 -0.35 16.00 18.28
CA GLU A 254 0.41 16.16 17.04
C GLU A 254 1.85 15.63 17.16
N ASP A 255 2.51 15.82 18.31
CA ASP A 255 3.86 15.31 18.57
C ASP A 255 3.89 13.78 18.63
N GLU A 256 2.90 13.15 19.25
CA GLU A 256 2.73 11.69 19.25
C GLU A 256 2.47 11.16 17.83
N ALA A 257 1.59 11.83 17.08
CA ALA A 257 1.31 11.49 15.69
C ALA A 257 2.58 11.57 14.83
N ARG A 258 3.36 12.65 14.92
CA ARG A 258 4.64 12.81 14.22
C ARG A 258 5.66 11.75 14.60
N THR A 259 5.70 11.36 15.85
CA THR A 259 6.62 10.31 16.34
C THR A 259 6.22 8.93 15.85
N ALA A 260 4.91 8.68 15.74
CA ALA A 260 4.37 7.38 15.33
C ALA A 260 4.33 7.18 13.81
N VAL A 261 4.42 8.26 13.03
CA VAL A 261 4.55 8.17 11.57
C VAL A 261 5.89 7.52 11.23
N GLY A 262 5.83 6.31 10.67
CA GLY A 262 6.99 5.59 10.15
C GLY A 262 7.20 5.88 8.67
N ASP A 263 8.45 5.78 8.21
CA ASP A 263 8.74 5.66 6.80
C ASP A 263 9.34 4.28 6.51
N LEU A 264 9.30 3.85 5.26
CA LEU A 264 9.84 2.57 4.82
C LEU A 264 11.36 2.64 4.73
N THR A 265 12.04 1.62 5.23
CA THR A 265 13.45 1.40 4.97
C THR A 265 13.69 0.96 3.52
N GLU A 266 14.93 0.97 3.07
CA GLU A 266 15.29 0.49 1.71
C GLU A 266 14.87 -0.97 1.50
N ASP A 267 15.09 -1.84 2.49
CA ASP A 267 14.71 -3.25 2.42
C ASP A 267 13.18 -3.42 2.33
N GLU A 268 12.42 -2.62 3.05
CA GLU A 268 10.96 -2.65 3.01
C GLU A 268 10.39 -2.15 1.69
N VAL A 269 11.03 -1.15 1.06
CA VAL A 269 10.68 -0.73 -0.30
C VAL A 269 11.00 -1.83 -1.30
N LEU A 270 12.17 -2.45 -1.21
CA LEU A 270 12.54 -3.58 -2.08
C LEU A 270 11.61 -4.78 -1.88
N ALA A 271 11.21 -5.08 -0.65
CA ALA A 271 10.23 -6.13 -0.36
C ALA A 271 8.91 -5.90 -1.11
N ARG A 272 8.39 -4.68 -1.10
CA ARG A 272 7.16 -4.30 -1.83
C ARG A 272 7.32 -4.44 -3.34
N LEU A 273 8.48 -4.09 -3.88
CA LEU A 273 8.77 -4.22 -5.31
C LEU A 273 8.85 -5.70 -5.72
N HIS A 274 9.52 -6.54 -4.92
CA HIS A 274 9.52 -7.98 -5.13
C HIS A 274 8.09 -8.55 -5.04
N PHE A 275 7.27 -8.10 -4.08
CA PHE A 275 5.88 -8.51 -3.99
C PHE A 275 5.07 -8.10 -5.24
N ARG A 276 5.25 -6.89 -5.78
CA ARG A 276 4.62 -6.45 -7.05
C ARG A 276 5.01 -7.34 -8.22
N VAL A 277 6.31 -7.68 -8.33
CA VAL A 277 6.77 -8.64 -9.36
C VAL A 277 6.11 -10.00 -9.16
N ALA A 278 6.04 -10.49 -7.92
CA ALA A 278 5.40 -11.76 -7.61
C ALA A 278 3.91 -11.79 -7.97
N ALA A 279 3.16 -10.75 -7.60
CA ALA A 279 1.74 -10.63 -7.92
C ALA A 279 1.49 -10.57 -9.44
N GLU A 280 2.33 -9.83 -10.18
CA GLU A 280 2.23 -9.79 -11.65
C GLU A 280 2.63 -11.12 -12.29
N ALA A 281 3.70 -11.76 -11.81
CA ALA A 281 4.12 -13.07 -12.27
C ALA A 281 3.03 -14.13 -12.02
N HIS A 282 2.34 -14.07 -10.88
CA HIS A 282 1.20 -14.92 -10.56
C HIS A 282 0.06 -14.75 -11.58
N ARG A 283 -0.33 -13.50 -11.89
CA ARG A 283 -1.35 -13.19 -12.91
C ARG A 283 -0.97 -13.71 -14.29
N GLN A 284 0.33 -13.81 -14.60
CA GLN A 284 0.86 -14.34 -15.85
C GLN A 284 1.08 -15.87 -15.82
N GLY A 285 0.81 -16.54 -14.70
CA GLY A 285 1.00 -17.99 -14.55
C GLY A 285 2.47 -18.42 -14.40
N LEU A 286 3.37 -17.51 -14.01
CA LEU A 286 4.81 -17.75 -13.89
C LEU A 286 5.18 -18.23 -12.47
N GLY A 287 4.76 -19.44 -12.09
CA GLY A 287 4.82 -19.95 -10.72
C GLY A 287 6.21 -19.90 -10.06
N GLU A 288 7.29 -20.27 -10.78
CA GLU A 288 8.67 -20.23 -10.25
C GLU A 288 9.15 -18.80 -9.99
N VAL A 289 8.78 -17.86 -10.85
CA VAL A 289 9.08 -16.42 -10.67
C VAL A 289 8.32 -15.90 -9.47
N THR A 290 7.02 -16.21 -9.37
CA THR A 290 6.17 -15.87 -8.22
C THR A 290 6.80 -16.32 -6.93
N LYS A 291 7.15 -17.60 -6.81
CA LYS A 291 7.75 -18.18 -5.59
C LYS A 291 9.07 -17.50 -5.23
N ARG A 292 9.96 -17.30 -6.21
CA ARG A 292 11.25 -16.62 -5.98
C ARG A 292 11.07 -15.23 -5.41
N HIS A 293 10.15 -14.45 -5.97
CA HIS A 293 9.91 -13.07 -5.53
C HIS A 293 9.12 -12.99 -4.23
N VAL A 294 8.15 -13.88 -3.94
CA VAL A 294 7.49 -13.97 -2.62
C VAL A 294 8.51 -14.29 -1.54
N THR A 295 9.40 -15.27 -1.78
CA THR A 295 10.46 -15.62 -0.83
C THR A 295 11.35 -14.42 -0.55
N ARG A 296 11.83 -13.74 -1.61
CA ARG A 296 12.72 -12.58 -1.44
C ARG A 296 12.05 -11.41 -0.72
N ALA A 297 10.79 -11.12 -1.04
CA ALA A 297 10.01 -10.09 -0.36
C ALA A 297 9.87 -10.40 1.15
N SER A 298 9.58 -11.65 1.50
CA SER A 298 9.44 -12.10 2.90
C SER A 298 10.76 -12.07 3.69
N GLU A 299 11.90 -12.29 3.03
CA GLU A 299 13.23 -12.15 3.65
C GLU A 299 13.56 -10.70 3.98
N LEU A 300 13.22 -9.76 3.07
CA LEU A 300 13.49 -8.33 3.22
C LEU A 300 12.60 -7.66 4.26
N ALA A 301 11.35 -8.11 4.38
CA ALA A 301 10.38 -7.58 5.35
C ALA A 301 9.67 -8.71 6.11
N PRO A 302 10.36 -9.44 7.00
CA PRO A 302 9.85 -10.64 7.65
C PRO A 302 8.70 -10.39 8.62
N ASP A 303 8.55 -9.16 9.10
CA ASP A 303 7.52 -8.78 10.06
C ASP A 303 6.30 -8.10 9.40
N TYR A 304 6.29 -7.96 8.06
CA TYR A 304 5.22 -7.30 7.32
C TYR A 304 4.16 -8.28 6.83
N PHE A 305 2.98 -8.27 7.46
CA PHE A 305 1.82 -9.06 7.04
C PHE A 305 1.33 -8.69 5.64
N THR A 306 1.45 -7.42 5.27
CA THR A 306 1.11 -6.94 3.93
C THR A 306 2.04 -7.48 2.83
N ILE A 307 3.11 -8.17 3.20
CA ILE A 307 4.06 -8.80 2.29
C ILE A 307 4.00 -10.31 2.41
N TRP A 308 4.48 -10.88 3.52
CA TRP A 308 4.62 -12.34 3.60
C TRP A 308 3.28 -13.07 3.63
N ARG A 309 2.27 -12.57 4.38
CA ARG A 309 0.95 -13.21 4.43
C ARG A 309 0.17 -12.99 3.14
N ALA A 310 0.27 -11.81 2.54
CA ALA A 310 -0.29 -11.53 1.22
C ALA A 310 0.35 -12.39 0.11
N GLY A 311 1.60 -12.81 0.29
CA GLY A 311 2.32 -13.71 -0.62
C GLY A 311 1.88 -15.18 -0.54
N MET A 312 1.31 -15.63 0.60
CA MET A 312 0.93 -17.04 0.79
C MET A 312 -0.06 -17.55 -0.28
N PRO A 313 -1.18 -16.85 -0.55
CA PRO A 313 -2.11 -17.28 -1.62
C PRO A 313 -1.45 -17.34 -3.01
N LEU A 314 -0.49 -16.45 -3.29
CA LEU A 314 0.20 -16.41 -4.58
C LEU A 314 1.03 -17.68 -4.85
N VAL A 315 1.49 -18.36 -3.80
CA VAL A 315 2.28 -19.60 -3.89
C VAL A 315 1.49 -20.85 -3.49
N GLY A 316 0.16 -20.70 -3.30
CA GLY A 316 -0.74 -21.80 -2.98
C GLY A 316 -0.68 -22.25 -1.50
N GLU A 317 -0.17 -21.39 -0.61
CA GLU A 317 -0.18 -21.60 0.83
C GLU A 317 -1.45 -21.04 1.47
N ASP A 318 -1.94 -21.71 2.54
CA ASP A 318 -3.13 -21.27 3.26
C ASP A 318 -2.79 -20.11 4.23
N PRO A 319 -3.33 -18.89 4.01
CA PRO A 319 -3.09 -17.75 4.87
C PRO A 319 -3.77 -17.84 6.26
N PHE A 320 -4.48 -18.94 6.53
CA PHE A 320 -5.08 -19.28 7.83
C PHE A 320 -4.53 -20.59 8.41
N GLY A 321 -3.59 -21.24 7.73
CA GLY A 321 -3.01 -22.53 8.11
C GLY A 321 -1.93 -22.42 9.18
N ASP A 322 -1.36 -23.60 9.53
CA ASP A 322 -0.35 -23.74 10.60
C ASP A 322 0.89 -22.87 10.36
N ALA A 323 1.32 -22.72 9.10
CA ALA A 323 2.48 -21.88 8.76
C ALA A 323 2.24 -20.40 9.12
N MET A 324 1.03 -19.89 8.87
CA MET A 324 0.64 -18.53 9.27
C MET A 324 0.60 -18.40 10.79
N LEU A 325 0.01 -19.37 11.50
CA LEU A 325 -0.08 -19.35 12.97
C LEU A 325 1.31 -19.35 13.61
N ALA A 326 2.23 -20.19 13.13
CA ALA A 326 3.60 -20.24 13.63
C ALA A 326 4.31 -18.89 13.46
N LYS A 327 4.19 -18.27 12.29
CA LYS A 327 4.80 -16.97 12.01
C LYS A 327 4.13 -15.82 12.78
N TYR A 328 2.83 -15.91 13.04
CA TYR A 328 2.12 -14.96 13.90
C TYR A 328 2.60 -15.07 15.36
N ASP A 329 2.87 -16.27 15.86
CA ASP A 329 3.43 -16.47 17.21
C ASP A 329 4.85 -15.93 17.31
N GLU A 330 5.70 -16.11 16.30
CA GLU A 330 7.03 -15.48 16.24
C GLU A 330 6.94 -13.96 16.29
N TRP A 331 6.02 -13.38 15.53
CA TRP A 331 5.77 -11.93 15.50
C TRP A 331 5.29 -11.40 16.87
N LYS A 332 4.40 -12.16 17.56
CA LYS A 332 4.00 -11.87 18.94
C LYS A 332 5.19 -11.86 19.91
N GLN A 333 6.08 -12.85 19.80
CA GLN A 333 7.28 -12.95 20.65
C GLN A 333 8.24 -11.77 20.44
N LYS A 334 8.27 -11.17 19.26
CA LYS A 334 9.02 -9.95 18.95
C LYS A 334 8.35 -8.66 19.47
N GLY A 335 7.19 -8.75 20.11
CA GLY A 335 6.44 -7.58 20.59
C GLY A 335 5.52 -6.95 19.54
N MET A 336 5.15 -7.70 18.52
CA MET A 336 4.22 -7.27 17.44
C MET A 336 4.68 -6.00 16.71
N PRO A 337 5.88 -5.99 16.12
CA PRO A 337 6.40 -4.81 15.44
C PRO A 337 5.56 -4.44 14.22
N TYR A 338 5.16 -3.17 14.11
CA TYR A 338 4.56 -2.60 12.91
C TYR A 338 4.75 -1.07 12.92
N HIS A 339 4.56 -0.42 11.78
CA HIS A 339 4.60 1.03 11.69
C HIS A 339 3.28 1.62 12.20
N GLY A 340 3.34 2.40 13.26
CA GLY A 340 2.17 3.11 13.77
C GLY A 340 1.99 3.08 15.28
N LEU A 341 0.80 3.52 15.69
CA LEU A 341 0.39 3.59 17.10
C LEU A 341 -0.04 2.20 17.61
N PRO A 342 0.20 1.91 18.90
CA PRO A 342 -0.32 0.69 19.50
C PRO A 342 -1.86 0.65 19.43
N ALA A 343 -2.42 -0.56 19.40
CA ALA A 343 -3.86 -0.75 19.48
C ALA A 343 -4.43 -0.11 20.76
N VAL A 344 -5.60 0.52 20.62
CA VAL A 344 -6.33 1.07 21.77
C VAL A 344 -6.77 -0.08 22.66
N LYS A 345 -6.42 0.00 23.96
CA LYS A 345 -6.83 -0.99 24.95
C LYS A 345 -8.00 -0.46 25.77
N SER A 346 -8.88 -1.36 26.19
CA SER A 346 -9.90 -1.02 27.19
C SER A 346 -9.22 -0.42 28.42
N THR A 347 -9.69 0.74 28.86
CA THR A 347 -9.28 1.26 30.15
C THR A 347 -9.83 0.28 31.20
N GLU A 348 -9.00 -0.57 31.78
CA GLU A 348 -9.40 -1.35 32.93
C GLU A 348 -9.97 -0.36 33.97
N ALA A 349 -11.22 -0.57 34.33
CA ALA A 349 -11.82 0.17 35.43
C ALA A 349 -10.94 -0.09 36.65
N ILE A 350 -10.15 0.92 37.03
CA ILE A 350 -9.41 0.91 38.31
C ILE A 350 -10.49 0.89 39.39
N THR A 351 -10.81 -0.33 39.85
CA THR A 351 -11.67 -0.54 41.03
C THR A 351 -10.80 -0.46 42.29
#